data_7e93cf8d305c6f60c44f197a0420d3b9
#
_entry.id   7e93cf8d305c6f60c44f197a0420d3b9
#
_cell.length_a   1.000
_cell.length_b   1.000
_cell.length_c   1.000
_cell.angle_alpha   90.00
_cell.angle_beta   90.00
_cell.angle_gamma   90.00
#
_symmetry.space_group_name_H-M   'P 1'
#
loop_
_entity.id
_entity.type
_entity.pdbx_description
1 polymer ?
#
loop_
_entity_poly.entity_id
_entity_poly.type
_entity_poly.pdbx_seq_one_letter_code
_entity_poly.pdbx_strand_id
1 'polypeptide(L)'
;MGISVKLKWKRTINRLRFLYEEYELVKDLTHEGSAAFQEYYEVYCAQNDIDRQKLNEEHAEKITEAYGPLPEIPSQIPVSANSANLVLFDGAAEEEESEYQLTQDELELHESFSKVFKKLALIYHPDKLKKSSTPQEKLDMLNAFKKITGAFEKRHYFVLLDYAEKNNVTVPKNYKQQTRWMKREITKLEGKVHHEKKTYNYLFAEAETDEERDQIIRQFLKQLFDLPL
;
A
#
# COMPACT_ATOMS: atom_id res chain seq x y z
N MET A 1 -1.43 -22.16 -29.52
CA MET A 1 -1.04 -21.74 -28.15
C MET A 1 -1.69 -22.70 -27.17
N GLY A 2 -0.88 -23.38 -26.33
CA GLY A 2 -1.42 -24.49 -25.52
C GLY A 2 -2.35 -24.04 -24.41
N ILE A 3 -3.39 -24.81 -24.13
CA ILE A 3 -4.37 -24.66 -23.06
C ILE A 3 -3.66 -24.40 -21.71
N SER A 4 -2.52 -25.06 -21.46
CA SER A 4 -1.70 -24.92 -20.25
C SER A 4 -1.20 -23.48 -20.00
N VAL A 5 -0.84 -22.70 -21.03
CA VAL A 5 -0.32 -21.30 -20.87
C VAL A 5 -1.43 -20.38 -20.41
N LYS A 6 -2.63 -20.48 -21.01
CA LYS A 6 -3.79 -19.66 -20.63
C LYS A 6 -4.29 -20.01 -19.21
N LEU A 7 -4.23 -21.29 -18.81
CA LEU A 7 -4.61 -21.68 -17.45
C LEU A 7 -3.62 -21.14 -16.40
N LYS A 8 -2.30 -21.22 -16.69
CA LYS A 8 -1.26 -20.63 -15.83
C LYS A 8 -1.47 -19.12 -15.69
N TRP A 9 -1.76 -18.42 -16.79
CA TRP A 9 -2.07 -16.99 -16.78
C TRP A 9 -3.30 -16.68 -15.92
N LYS A 10 -4.42 -17.43 -16.11
CA LYS A 10 -5.64 -17.26 -15.27
C LYS A 10 -5.35 -17.44 -13.79
N ARG A 11 -4.59 -18.47 -13.43
CA ARG A 11 -4.20 -18.71 -12.03
C ARG A 11 -3.40 -17.54 -11.46
N THR A 12 -2.44 -17.02 -12.24
CA THR A 12 -1.56 -15.94 -11.80
C THR A 12 -2.31 -14.63 -11.63
N ILE A 13 -3.21 -14.27 -12.55
CA ILE A 13 -4.00 -13.05 -12.42
C ILE A 13 -4.97 -13.10 -11.23
N ASN A 14 -5.56 -14.26 -10.94
CA ASN A 14 -6.43 -14.40 -9.77
C ASN A 14 -5.65 -14.26 -8.45
N ARG A 15 -4.42 -14.81 -8.38
CA ARG A 15 -3.53 -14.59 -7.23
C ARG A 15 -3.16 -13.10 -7.07
N LEU A 16 -2.86 -12.43 -8.18
CA LEU A 16 -2.54 -11.00 -8.15
C LEU A 16 -3.72 -10.16 -7.66
N ARG A 17 -4.96 -10.44 -8.15
CA ARG A 17 -6.17 -9.78 -7.67
C ARG A 17 -6.36 -9.96 -6.17
N PHE A 18 -6.26 -11.21 -5.70
CA PHE A 18 -6.40 -11.52 -4.27
C PHE A 18 -5.39 -10.74 -3.42
N LEU A 19 -4.11 -10.70 -3.83
CA LEU A 19 -3.08 -9.96 -3.10
C LEU A 19 -3.31 -8.44 -3.09
N TYR A 20 -3.89 -7.90 -4.15
CA TYR A 20 -4.27 -6.48 -4.15
C TYR A 20 -5.40 -6.19 -3.17
N GLU A 21 -6.42 -7.05 -3.14
CA GLU A 21 -7.52 -6.94 -2.18
C GLU A 21 -7.01 -7.10 -0.74
N GLU A 22 -6.12 -8.06 -0.50
CA GLU A 22 -5.47 -8.25 0.80
C GLU A 22 -4.63 -7.02 1.19
N TYR A 23 -3.85 -6.45 0.27
CA TYR A 23 -3.04 -5.27 0.55
C TYR A 23 -3.89 -4.05 0.90
N GLU A 24 -4.97 -3.78 0.18
CA GLU A 24 -5.89 -2.69 0.50
C GLU A 24 -6.54 -2.91 1.87
N LEU A 25 -7.00 -4.13 2.19
CA LEU A 25 -7.56 -4.46 3.50
C LEU A 25 -6.55 -4.24 4.63
N VAL A 26 -5.32 -4.71 4.46
CA VAL A 26 -4.25 -4.54 5.45
C VAL A 26 -3.96 -3.06 5.67
N LYS A 27 -3.92 -2.24 4.61
CA LYS A 27 -3.74 -0.79 4.73
C LYS A 27 -4.88 -0.10 5.47
N ASP A 28 -6.12 -0.50 5.18
CA ASP A 28 -7.28 0.05 5.86
C ASP A 28 -7.24 -0.28 7.35
N LEU A 29 -6.91 -1.54 7.72
CA LEU A 29 -6.73 -1.95 9.11
C LEU A 29 -5.58 -1.19 9.80
N THR A 30 -4.44 -1.02 9.12
CA THR A 30 -3.31 -0.24 9.65
C THR A 30 -3.72 1.22 9.90
N HIS A 31 -4.51 1.80 8.99
CA HIS A 31 -4.99 3.18 9.12
C HIS A 31 -5.98 3.33 10.28
N GLU A 32 -6.96 2.45 10.39
CA GLU A 32 -7.93 2.43 11.49
C GLU A 32 -7.22 2.17 12.83
N GLY A 33 -6.26 1.24 12.85
CA GLY A 33 -5.45 0.93 14.02
C GLY A 33 -4.61 2.10 14.52
N SER A 34 -4.21 3.02 13.65
CA SER A 34 -3.36 4.16 14.02
C SER A 34 -3.98 5.07 15.07
N ALA A 35 -5.26 5.41 14.92
CA ALA A 35 -5.96 6.26 15.88
C ALA A 35 -6.15 5.55 17.23
N ALA A 36 -6.58 4.29 17.19
CA ALA A 36 -6.78 3.47 18.38
C ALA A 36 -5.46 3.20 19.13
N PHE A 37 -4.37 2.95 18.40
CA PHE A 37 -3.04 2.81 18.98
C PHE A 37 -2.60 4.07 19.71
N GLN A 38 -2.80 5.24 19.09
CA GLN A 38 -2.40 6.51 19.70
C GLN A 38 -3.17 6.79 21.00
N GLU A 39 -4.48 6.60 20.99
CA GLU A 39 -5.32 6.79 22.17
C GLU A 39 -4.90 5.83 23.30
N TYR A 40 -4.75 4.56 23.01
CA TYR A 40 -4.34 3.54 23.98
C TYR A 40 -2.94 3.81 24.53
N TYR A 41 -1.98 4.18 23.67
CA TYR A 41 -0.62 4.55 24.05
C TYR A 41 -0.60 5.70 25.05
N GLU A 42 -1.43 6.74 24.85
CA GLU A 42 -1.55 7.87 25.77
C GLU A 42 -2.07 7.45 27.14
N VAL A 43 -3.11 6.63 27.16
CA VAL A 43 -3.69 6.09 28.40
C VAL A 43 -2.68 5.19 29.11
N TYR A 44 -2.02 4.29 28.37
CA TYR A 44 -1.02 3.39 28.93
C TYR A 44 0.14 4.15 29.60
N CYS A 45 0.68 5.16 28.92
CA CYS A 45 1.75 5.99 29.47
C CYS A 45 1.31 6.72 30.75
N ALA A 46 0.10 7.28 30.77
CA ALA A 46 -0.44 7.95 31.93
C ALA A 46 -0.64 7.00 33.14
N GLN A 47 -1.08 5.76 32.90
CA GLN A 47 -1.28 4.76 33.95
C GLN A 47 0.04 4.19 34.53
N ASN A 48 1.12 4.24 33.76
CA ASN A 48 2.42 3.71 34.15
C ASN A 48 3.43 4.83 34.52
N ASP A 49 2.98 6.06 34.75
CA ASP A 49 3.81 7.22 35.10
C ASP A 49 4.94 7.50 34.10
N ILE A 50 4.70 7.24 32.81
CA ILE A 50 5.65 7.45 31.72
C ILE A 50 5.47 8.88 31.16
N ASP A 51 6.47 9.72 31.33
CA ASP A 51 6.51 11.08 30.80
C ASP A 51 6.86 11.08 29.30
N ARG A 52 5.82 11.14 28.46
CA ARG A 52 5.95 11.14 27.00
C ARG A 52 6.72 12.34 26.45
N GLN A 53 6.58 13.51 27.10
CA GLN A 53 7.26 14.71 26.64
C GLN A 53 8.76 14.57 26.83
N LYS A 54 9.17 14.13 28.02
CA LYS A 54 10.56 13.86 28.32
C LYS A 54 11.18 12.81 27.41
N LEU A 55 10.44 11.70 27.13
CA LEU A 55 10.89 10.67 26.21
C LEU A 55 11.12 11.19 24.79
N ASN A 56 10.21 12.01 24.29
CA ASN A 56 10.34 12.60 22.95
C ASN A 56 11.51 13.58 22.87
N GLU A 57 11.74 14.38 23.91
CA GLU A 57 12.88 15.30 24.00
C GLU A 57 14.21 14.52 23.99
N GLU A 58 14.35 13.51 24.85
CA GLU A 58 15.55 12.66 24.92
C GLU A 58 15.80 11.91 23.60
N HIS A 59 14.75 11.45 22.93
CA HIS A 59 14.85 10.78 21.63
C HIS A 59 15.28 11.75 20.52
N ALA A 60 14.72 12.97 20.49
CA ALA A 60 15.11 14.01 19.57
C ALA A 60 16.57 14.45 19.73
N GLU A 61 17.05 14.54 20.98
CA GLU A 61 18.45 14.80 21.29
C GLU A 61 19.37 13.70 20.75
N LYS A 62 19.05 12.41 21.00
CA LYS A 62 19.80 11.26 20.47
C LYS A 62 19.88 11.24 18.94
N ILE A 63 18.76 11.54 18.27
CA ILE A 63 18.73 11.65 16.80
C ILE A 63 19.61 12.80 16.32
N THR A 64 19.52 13.96 16.98
CA THR A 64 20.33 15.14 16.63
C THR A 64 21.83 14.90 16.83
N GLU A 65 22.22 14.19 17.88
CA GLU A 65 23.61 13.78 18.12
C GLU A 65 24.11 12.80 17.05
N ALA A 66 23.29 11.85 16.64
CA ALA A 66 23.68 10.81 15.70
C ALA A 66 23.73 11.27 14.24
N TYR A 67 22.79 12.14 13.82
CA TYR A 67 22.56 12.48 12.40
C TYR A 67 22.70 13.99 12.12
N GLY A 68 22.94 14.83 13.13
CA GLY A 68 22.93 16.28 13.00
C GLY A 68 21.53 16.88 13.14
N PRO A 69 21.44 18.25 13.12
CA PRO A 69 20.15 18.93 13.28
C PRO A 69 19.18 18.54 12.16
N LEU A 70 17.99 18.10 12.55
CA LEU A 70 16.92 17.75 11.61
C LEU A 70 16.52 19.00 10.81
N PRO A 71 16.22 18.87 9.50
CA PRO A 71 15.68 19.96 8.72
C PRO A 71 14.37 20.44 9.35
N GLU A 72 14.17 21.77 9.43
CA GLU A 72 12.94 22.37 9.94
C GLU A 72 11.75 21.88 9.10
N ILE A 73 10.98 20.94 9.64
CA ILE A 73 9.72 20.51 9.04
C ILE A 73 8.68 21.56 9.39
N PRO A 74 7.92 22.12 8.40
CA PRO A 74 6.85 23.06 8.70
C PRO A 74 5.88 22.44 9.72
N SER A 75 5.57 23.19 10.78
CA SER A 75 4.85 22.78 12.02
C SER A 75 3.43 22.25 11.84
N GLN A 76 3.05 21.68 10.71
CA GLN A 76 1.70 21.23 10.41
C GLN A 76 1.52 19.70 10.32
N ILE A 77 2.56 18.91 10.57
CA ILE A 77 2.41 17.45 10.62
C ILE A 77 2.46 17.04 12.09
N PRO A 78 1.37 16.47 12.65
CA PRO A 78 1.41 15.92 14.00
C PRO A 78 2.46 14.81 14.05
N VAL A 79 3.50 14.99 14.83
CA VAL A 79 4.64 14.05 14.98
C VAL A 79 4.16 12.67 15.49
N SER A 80 2.98 12.60 16.11
CA SER A 80 2.45 11.38 16.71
C SER A 80 1.94 10.33 15.72
N ALA A 81 1.52 10.71 14.50
CA ALA A 81 0.96 9.76 13.54
C ALA A 81 2.01 8.94 12.78
N ASN A 82 3.27 9.42 12.71
CA ASN A 82 4.32 8.72 11.96
C ASN A 82 5.09 7.67 12.77
N SER A 83 5.12 7.78 14.10
CA SER A 83 5.91 6.86 14.94
C SER A 83 5.33 5.44 14.96
N ALA A 84 4.01 5.30 14.87
CA ALA A 84 3.35 3.99 14.92
C ALA A 84 3.38 3.22 13.60
N ASN A 85 3.82 3.84 12.50
CA ASN A 85 4.20 3.13 11.27
C ASN A 85 5.60 2.48 11.38
N LEU A 86 6.24 2.57 12.54
CA LEU A 86 7.46 1.84 12.81
C LEU A 86 7.20 0.34 12.69
N VAL A 87 8.07 -0.35 11.97
CA VAL A 87 8.00 -1.81 11.80
C VAL A 87 8.71 -2.48 12.97
N LEU A 88 8.14 -3.55 13.47
CA LEU A 88 8.83 -4.41 14.42
C LEU A 88 10.17 -4.86 13.81
N PHE A 89 11.29 -4.48 14.40
CA PHE A 89 12.62 -4.77 13.86
C PHE A 89 12.91 -6.27 13.88
N ASP A 90 13.05 -6.87 12.71
CA ASP A 90 13.41 -8.29 12.54
C ASP A 90 14.78 -8.52 11.90
N GLY A 91 15.57 -7.46 11.71
CA GLY A 91 16.92 -7.53 11.16
C GLY A 91 17.01 -7.71 9.63
N ALA A 92 15.89 -7.69 8.92
CA ALA A 92 15.91 -7.69 7.47
C ALA A 92 16.14 -6.27 6.95
N ALA A 93 17.21 -6.06 6.18
CA ALA A 93 17.49 -4.80 5.52
C ALA A 93 16.38 -4.49 4.50
N GLU A 94 15.86 -3.26 4.53
CA GLU A 94 14.99 -2.75 3.47
C GLU A 94 15.80 -2.78 2.16
N GLU A 95 15.30 -3.48 1.16
CA GLU A 95 15.84 -3.34 -0.20
C GLU A 95 15.49 -1.92 -0.68
N GLU A 96 16.48 -1.04 -0.78
CA GLU A 96 16.36 0.26 -1.42
C GLU A 96 15.70 0.07 -2.80
N GLU A 97 14.65 0.83 -3.10
CA GLU A 97 14.09 0.93 -4.45
C GLU A 97 15.17 1.53 -5.37
N SER A 98 16.09 0.69 -5.87
CA SER A 98 17.02 1.09 -6.92
C SER A 98 16.21 1.56 -8.14
N GLU A 99 16.64 2.63 -8.80
CA GLU A 99 16.05 3.10 -10.07
C GLU A 99 15.91 1.92 -11.04
N TYR A 100 14.68 1.38 -11.11
CA TYR A 100 14.40 0.17 -11.87
C TYR A 100 14.35 0.51 -13.36
N GLN A 101 15.44 0.21 -14.08
CA GLN A 101 15.45 0.32 -15.52
C GLN A 101 14.54 -0.76 -16.13
N LEU A 102 13.53 -0.30 -16.85
CA LEU A 102 12.60 -1.18 -17.55
C LEU A 102 13.31 -2.10 -18.53
N THR A 103 13.02 -3.37 -18.43
CA THR A 103 13.46 -4.33 -19.46
C THR A 103 12.70 -4.12 -20.77
N GLN A 104 13.29 -4.52 -21.89
CA GLN A 104 12.64 -4.47 -23.21
C GLN A 104 11.27 -5.16 -23.19
N ASP A 105 11.16 -6.32 -22.54
CA ASP A 105 9.90 -7.05 -22.34
C ASP A 105 8.81 -6.19 -21.64
N GLU A 106 9.21 -5.34 -20.71
CA GLU A 106 8.27 -4.46 -19.98
C GLU A 106 7.84 -3.26 -20.80
N LEU A 107 8.73 -2.72 -21.61
CA LEU A 107 8.38 -1.66 -22.55
C LEU A 107 7.36 -2.14 -23.59
N GLU A 108 7.59 -3.32 -24.20
CA GLU A 108 6.65 -3.94 -25.15
C GLU A 108 5.29 -4.25 -24.49
N LEU A 109 5.31 -4.71 -23.23
CA LEU A 109 4.11 -4.96 -22.46
C LEU A 109 3.34 -3.67 -22.22
N HIS A 110 4.04 -2.61 -21.79
CA HIS A 110 3.45 -1.29 -21.56
C HIS A 110 2.82 -0.73 -22.85
N GLU A 111 3.51 -0.83 -23.99
CA GLU A 111 2.96 -0.41 -25.28
C GLU A 111 1.68 -1.19 -25.64
N SER A 112 1.68 -2.50 -25.40
CA SER A 112 0.49 -3.34 -25.63
C SER A 112 -0.69 -2.91 -24.78
N PHE A 113 -0.46 -2.57 -23.49
CA PHE A 113 -1.50 -2.07 -22.60
C PHE A 113 -1.88 -0.61 -22.85
N SER A 114 -1.01 0.22 -23.43
CA SER A 114 -1.35 1.55 -23.92
C SER A 114 -2.51 1.51 -24.92
N LYS A 115 -2.54 0.50 -25.80
CA LYS A 115 -3.63 0.31 -26.75
C LYS A 115 -4.95 -0.06 -26.06
N VAL A 116 -4.90 -0.84 -24.98
CA VAL A 116 -6.07 -1.16 -24.14
C VAL A 116 -6.54 0.08 -23.40
N PHE A 117 -5.61 0.77 -22.74
CA PHE A 117 -5.90 2.02 -22.02
C PHE A 117 -6.59 3.06 -22.90
N LYS A 118 -6.08 3.32 -24.11
CA LYS A 118 -6.71 4.28 -25.04
C LYS A 118 -8.15 3.92 -25.36
N LYS A 119 -8.45 2.63 -25.56
CA LYS A 119 -9.83 2.17 -25.81
C LYS A 119 -10.73 2.37 -24.60
N LEU A 120 -10.24 2.03 -23.40
CA LEU A 120 -10.98 2.21 -22.16
C LEU A 120 -11.18 3.70 -21.83
N ALA A 121 -10.14 4.52 -22.01
CA ALA A 121 -10.23 5.97 -21.84
C ALA A 121 -11.30 6.59 -22.73
N LEU A 122 -11.44 6.12 -23.98
CA LEU A 122 -12.51 6.57 -24.88
C LEU A 122 -13.91 6.16 -24.39
N ILE A 123 -14.07 5.03 -23.71
CA ILE A 123 -15.35 4.56 -23.15
C ILE A 123 -15.75 5.40 -21.93
N TYR A 124 -14.79 5.64 -21.02
CA TYR A 124 -15.03 6.30 -19.73
C TYR A 124 -14.71 7.80 -19.71
N HIS A 125 -14.41 8.40 -20.89
CA HIS A 125 -14.08 9.82 -20.96
C HIS A 125 -15.25 10.69 -20.48
N PRO A 126 -15.02 11.72 -19.64
CA PRO A 126 -16.08 12.59 -19.13
C PRO A 126 -16.97 13.21 -20.22
N ASP A 127 -16.41 13.51 -21.41
CA ASP A 127 -17.17 14.06 -22.54
C ASP A 127 -18.22 13.09 -23.11
N LYS A 128 -18.16 11.80 -22.74
CA LYS A 128 -19.17 10.82 -23.14
C LYS A 128 -20.42 10.84 -22.27
N LEU A 129 -20.40 11.60 -21.18
CA LEU A 129 -21.56 11.79 -20.33
C LEU A 129 -22.69 12.47 -21.08
N LYS A 130 -23.85 11.82 -21.12
CA LYS A 130 -25.07 12.41 -21.70
C LYS A 130 -25.60 13.49 -20.75
N LYS A 131 -26.24 14.54 -21.31
CA LYS A 131 -26.90 15.56 -20.49
C LYS A 131 -27.97 14.99 -19.55
N SER A 132 -28.56 13.84 -19.91
CA SER A 132 -29.58 13.09 -19.14
C SER A 132 -28.99 12.15 -18.07
N SER A 133 -27.65 12.02 -17.93
CA SER A 133 -27.03 11.13 -16.95
C SER A 133 -27.29 11.63 -15.53
N THR A 134 -27.62 10.70 -14.64
CA THR A 134 -27.81 10.99 -13.23
C THR A 134 -26.50 11.44 -12.55
N PRO A 135 -26.55 12.16 -11.41
CA PRO A 135 -25.36 12.52 -10.67
C PRO A 135 -24.49 11.31 -10.29
N GLN A 136 -25.13 10.17 -9.95
CA GLN A 136 -24.44 8.94 -9.60
C GLN A 136 -23.71 8.35 -10.82
N GLU A 137 -24.35 8.25 -11.97
CA GLU A 137 -23.71 7.76 -13.22
C GLU A 137 -22.49 8.62 -13.60
N LYS A 138 -22.58 9.94 -13.39
CA LYS A 138 -21.47 10.86 -13.64
C LYS A 138 -20.30 10.58 -12.70
N LEU A 139 -20.58 10.39 -11.41
CA LEU A 139 -19.58 10.08 -10.40
C LEU A 139 -18.89 8.72 -10.67
N ASP A 140 -19.69 7.70 -10.99
CA ASP A 140 -19.20 6.35 -11.28
C ASP A 140 -18.29 6.34 -12.51
N MET A 141 -18.67 7.06 -13.57
CA MET A 141 -17.85 7.18 -14.77
C MET A 141 -16.54 7.93 -14.50
N LEU A 142 -16.60 9.02 -13.74
CA LEU A 142 -15.41 9.78 -13.35
C LEU A 142 -14.45 8.94 -12.48
N ASN A 143 -14.99 8.20 -11.52
CA ASN A 143 -14.23 7.30 -10.68
C ASN A 143 -13.58 6.17 -11.49
N ALA A 144 -14.32 5.58 -12.42
CA ALA A 144 -13.79 4.57 -13.34
C ALA A 144 -12.66 5.15 -14.21
N PHE A 145 -12.85 6.35 -14.77
CA PHE A 145 -11.80 7.02 -15.56
C PHE A 145 -10.53 7.29 -14.74
N LYS A 146 -10.66 7.84 -13.51
CA LYS A 146 -9.53 8.06 -12.61
C LYS A 146 -8.82 6.75 -12.26
N LYS A 147 -9.58 5.69 -11.97
CA LYS A 147 -9.03 4.36 -11.64
C LYS A 147 -8.26 3.76 -12.81
N ILE A 148 -8.78 3.87 -14.03
CA ILE A 148 -8.12 3.37 -15.26
C ILE A 148 -6.85 4.17 -15.55
N THR A 149 -6.88 5.51 -15.42
CA THR A 149 -5.73 6.38 -15.66
C THR A 149 -4.63 6.09 -14.63
N GLY A 150 -4.95 6.10 -13.35
CA GLY A 150 -3.98 5.80 -12.29
C GLY A 150 -3.42 4.38 -12.38
N ALA A 151 -4.24 3.41 -12.80
CA ALA A 151 -3.77 2.04 -13.03
C ALA A 151 -2.78 1.95 -14.20
N PHE A 152 -2.98 2.73 -15.28
CA PHE A 152 -2.05 2.75 -16.39
C PHE A 152 -0.72 3.42 -16.01
N GLU A 153 -0.76 4.55 -15.33
CA GLU A 153 0.42 5.28 -14.84
C GLU A 153 1.26 4.42 -13.88
N LYS A 154 0.60 3.76 -12.93
CA LYS A 154 1.22 2.86 -11.96
C LYS A 154 1.52 1.46 -12.50
N ARG A 155 1.20 1.19 -13.79
CA ARG A 155 1.36 -0.12 -14.46
C ARG A 155 0.58 -1.28 -13.81
N HIS A 156 -0.51 -0.98 -13.15
CA HIS A 156 -1.43 -1.98 -12.57
C HIS A 156 -2.32 -2.58 -13.67
N TYR A 157 -1.71 -3.28 -14.63
CA TYR A 157 -2.38 -3.76 -15.85
C TYR A 157 -3.53 -4.73 -15.60
N PHE A 158 -3.56 -5.40 -14.44
CA PHE A 158 -4.70 -6.27 -14.09
C PHE A 158 -6.01 -5.47 -13.98
N VAL A 159 -5.97 -4.22 -13.49
CA VAL A 159 -7.14 -3.32 -13.46
C VAL A 159 -7.64 -3.03 -14.89
N LEU A 160 -6.71 -2.77 -15.81
CA LEU A 160 -7.07 -2.58 -17.22
C LEU A 160 -7.66 -3.85 -17.83
N LEU A 161 -7.18 -5.04 -17.46
CA LEU A 161 -7.75 -6.31 -17.90
C LEU A 161 -9.19 -6.49 -17.40
N ASP A 162 -9.47 -6.13 -16.14
CA ASP A 162 -10.80 -6.23 -15.54
C ASP A 162 -11.81 -5.30 -16.22
N TYR A 163 -11.40 -4.04 -16.47
CA TYR A 163 -12.24 -3.10 -17.23
C TYR A 163 -12.41 -3.51 -18.70
N ALA A 164 -11.37 -4.08 -19.31
CA ALA A 164 -11.45 -4.57 -20.68
C ALA A 164 -12.42 -5.75 -20.81
N GLU A 165 -12.40 -6.68 -19.84
CA GLU A 165 -13.34 -7.82 -19.79
C GLU A 165 -14.78 -7.33 -19.64
N LYS A 166 -15.04 -6.40 -18.71
CA LYS A 166 -16.37 -5.79 -18.50
C LYS A 166 -16.93 -5.08 -19.74
N ASN A 167 -16.06 -4.48 -20.56
CA ASN A 167 -16.46 -3.68 -21.74
C ASN A 167 -16.22 -4.39 -23.07
N ASN A 168 -15.92 -5.68 -23.07
CA ASN A 168 -15.59 -6.46 -24.26
C ASN A 168 -14.46 -5.86 -25.12
N VAL A 169 -13.50 -5.18 -24.48
CA VAL A 169 -12.32 -4.64 -25.14
C VAL A 169 -11.29 -5.76 -25.36
N THR A 170 -10.80 -5.89 -26.58
CA THR A 170 -9.80 -6.89 -26.93
C THR A 170 -8.49 -6.64 -26.17
N VAL A 171 -8.02 -7.64 -25.43
CA VAL A 171 -6.77 -7.62 -24.66
C VAL A 171 -5.63 -8.32 -25.39
N PRO A 172 -4.36 -7.97 -25.13
CA PRO A 172 -3.20 -8.64 -25.70
C PRO A 172 -3.17 -10.12 -25.30
N LYS A 173 -2.78 -10.99 -26.25
CA LYS A 173 -2.71 -12.46 -26.02
C LYS A 173 -1.29 -12.94 -25.69
N ASN A 174 -0.39 -12.04 -25.28
CA ASN A 174 0.99 -12.33 -24.89
C ASN A 174 1.09 -12.90 -23.45
N TYR A 175 0.30 -13.95 -23.17
CA TYR A 175 0.13 -14.53 -21.82
C TYR A 175 1.41 -14.89 -21.09
N LYS A 176 2.47 -15.31 -21.80
CA LYS A 176 3.76 -15.63 -21.18
C LYS A 176 4.43 -14.37 -20.60
N GLN A 177 4.43 -13.27 -21.35
CA GLN A 177 5.00 -11.98 -20.94
C GLN A 177 4.20 -11.39 -19.78
N GLN A 178 2.87 -11.37 -19.88
CA GLN A 178 1.99 -10.95 -18.78
C GLN A 178 2.20 -11.78 -17.52
N THR A 179 2.36 -13.12 -17.65
CA THR A 179 2.60 -13.98 -16.49
C THR A 179 3.94 -13.69 -15.81
N ARG A 180 5.01 -13.37 -16.57
CA ARG A 180 6.30 -12.98 -16.00
C ARG A 180 6.18 -11.68 -15.22
N TRP A 181 5.54 -10.70 -15.80
CA TRP A 181 5.26 -9.42 -15.14
C TRP A 181 4.42 -9.62 -13.86
N MET A 182 3.27 -10.32 -13.94
CA MET A 182 2.40 -10.58 -12.78
C MET A 182 3.13 -11.29 -11.62
N LYS A 183 4.05 -12.20 -11.91
CA LYS A 183 4.84 -12.85 -10.86
C LYS A 183 5.73 -11.86 -10.11
N ARG A 184 6.36 -10.91 -10.80
CA ARG A 184 7.16 -9.86 -10.17
C ARG A 184 6.30 -8.94 -9.30
N GLU A 185 5.14 -8.54 -9.81
CA GLU A 185 4.18 -7.75 -9.04
C GLU A 185 3.68 -8.50 -7.79
N ILE A 186 3.42 -9.80 -7.91
CA ILE A 186 3.07 -10.66 -6.77
C ILE A 186 4.16 -10.61 -5.70
N THR A 187 5.42 -10.82 -6.06
CA THR A 187 6.54 -10.77 -5.10
C THR A 187 6.65 -9.42 -4.41
N LYS A 188 6.52 -8.31 -5.17
CA LYS A 188 6.52 -6.96 -4.59
C LYS A 188 5.35 -6.73 -3.63
N LEU A 189 4.14 -7.17 -4.00
CA LEU A 189 2.97 -7.04 -3.14
C LEU A 189 3.06 -7.90 -1.90
N GLU A 190 3.56 -9.14 -2.02
CA GLU A 190 3.81 -10.01 -0.87
C GLU A 190 4.78 -9.34 0.12
N GLY A 191 5.83 -8.69 -0.37
CA GLY A 191 6.73 -7.89 0.45
C GLY A 191 6.03 -6.72 1.15
N LYS A 192 5.19 -5.96 0.41
CA LYS A 192 4.43 -4.85 0.98
C LYS A 192 3.42 -5.30 2.04
N VAL A 193 2.66 -6.36 1.77
CA VAL A 193 1.73 -6.94 2.76
C VAL A 193 2.47 -7.40 4.01
N HIS A 194 3.62 -8.06 3.81
CA HIS A 194 4.43 -8.52 4.93
C HIS A 194 4.98 -7.36 5.77
N HIS A 195 5.44 -6.28 5.12
CA HIS A 195 5.90 -5.07 5.80
C HIS A 195 4.77 -4.40 6.60
N GLU A 196 3.62 -4.16 5.98
CA GLU A 196 2.46 -3.56 6.66
C GLU A 196 2.01 -4.37 7.87
N LYS A 197 1.95 -5.71 7.75
CA LYS A 197 1.56 -6.62 8.84
C LYS A 197 2.55 -6.61 10.02
N LYS A 198 3.74 -6.07 9.87
CA LYS A 198 4.73 -5.88 10.93
C LYS A 198 4.68 -4.52 11.61
N THR A 199 3.86 -3.58 11.09
CA THR A 199 3.71 -2.28 11.74
C THR A 199 2.99 -2.40 13.08
N TYR A 200 3.36 -1.57 14.05
CA TYR A 200 2.69 -1.55 15.35
C TYR A 200 1.20 -1.22 15.23
N ASN A 201 0.82 -0.36 14.28
CA ASN A 201 -0.58 -0.04 14.01
C ASN A 201 -1.38 -1.27 13.57
N TYR A 202 -0.83 -2.07 12.66
CA TYR A 202 -1.49 -3.30 12.20
C TYR A 202 -1.59 -4.32 13.34
N LEU A 203 -0.48 -4.57 14.05
CA LEU A 203 -0.45 -5.51 15.16
C LEU A 203 -1.46 -5.12 16.25
N PHE A 204 -1.57 -3.82 16.52
CA PHE A 204 -2.53 -3.29 17.49
C PHE A 204 -3.99 -3.46 17.04
N ALA A 205 -4.28 -3.24 15.74
CA ALA A 205 -5.61 -3.46 15.18
C ALA A 205 -6.06 -4.93 15.24
N GLU A 206 -5.12 -5.87 15.09
CA GLU A 206 -5.37 -7.32 15.17
C GLU A 206 -5.43 -7.85 16.61
N ALA A 207 -4.97 -7.07 17.61
CA ALA A 207 -4.97 -7.50 19.01
C ALA A 207 -6.39 -7.64 19.56
N GLU A 208 -6.73 -8.82 20.07
CA GLU A 208 -8.06 -9.12 20.58
C GLU A 208 -8.24 -8.76 22.06
N THR A 209 -7.12 -8.77 22.83
CA THR A 209 -7.14 -8.53 24.28
C THR A 209 -6.32 -7.30 24.69
N ASP A 210 -6.63 -6.74 25.85
CA ASP A 210 -5.87 -5.61 26.40
C ASP A 210 -4.46 -6.03 26.80
N GLU A 211 -4.24 -7.28 27.22
CA GLU A 211 -2.93 -7.82 27.51
C GLU A 211 -2.02 -7.88 26.26
N GLU A 212 -2.57 -8.22 25.10
CA GLU A 212 -1.86 -8.17 23.83
C GLU A 212 -1.52 -6.73 23.43
N ARG A 213 -2.44 -5.81 23.60
CA ARG A 213 -2.23 -4.37 23.35
C ARG A 213 -1.14 -3.80 24.23
N ASP A 214 -1.15 -4.14 25.53
CA ASP A 214 -0.11 -3.74 26.47
C ASP A 214 1.27 -4.26 26.04
N GLN A 215 1.36 -5.50 25.58
CA GLN A 215 2.62 -6.08 25.09
C GLN A 215 3.13 -5.33 23.86
N ILE A 216 2.25 -4.96 22.94
CA ILE A 216 2.58 -4.20 21.74
C ILE A 216 3.11 -2.81 22.12
N ILE A 217 2.46 -2.12 23.07
CA ILE A 217 2.92 -0.82 23.55
C ILE A 217 4.30 -0.94 24.27
N ARG A 218 4.51 -1.96 25.08
CA ARG A 218 5.82 -2.19 25.71
C ARG A 218 6.92 -2.44 24.69
N GLN A 219 6.64 -3.23 23.66
CA GLN A 219 7.61 -3.47 22.58
C GLN A 219 7.91 -2.19 21.80
N PHE A 220 6.89 -1.38 21.51
CA PHE A 220 7.05 -0.09 20.87
C PHE A 220 7.92 0.86 21.72
N LEU A 221 7.61 1.02 23.00
CA LEU A 221 8.38 1.85 23.93
C LEU A 221 9.84 1.38 24.08
N LYS A 222 10.04 0.06 24.15
CA LYS A 222 11.37 -0.52 24.20
C LYS A 222 12.17 -0.26 22.92
N GLN A 223 11.55 -0.44 21.74
CA GLN A 223 12.24 -0.26 20.47
C GLN A 223 12.56 1.20 20.18
N LEU A 224 11.63 2.13 20.50
CA LEU A 224 11.79 3.54 20.17
C LEU A 224 12.60 4.31 21.20
N PHE A 225 12.41 4.01 22.48
CA PHE A 225 12.97 4.78 23.60
C PHE A 225 13.93 3.98 24.49
N ASP A 226 14.19 2.70 24.17
CA ASP A 226 15.05 1.80 24.93
C ASP A 226 14.64 1.65 26.41
N LEU A 227 13.31 1.73 26.67
CA LEU A 227 12.78 1.59 28.02
C LEU A 227 12.75 0.11 28.44
N PRO A 228 13.32 -0.26 29.58
CA PRO A 228 13.22 -1.60 30.17
C PRO A 228 11.84 -1.77 30.85
N LEU A 229 10.81 -2.16 30.12
CA LEU A 229 9.45 -2.38 30.63
C LEU A 229 9.12 -3.87 30.71
#